data_97ad6939815b70947458c51ea616d1ea
#
_entry.id   97ad6939815b70947458c51ea616d1ea
#
_cell.length_a   1.000
_cell.length_b   1.000
_cell.length_c   1.000
_cell.angle_alpha   90.00
_cell.angle_beta   90.00
_cell.angle_gamma   90.00
#
_symmetry.space_group_name_H-M   'P 1'
#
loop_
_entity.id
_entity.type
_entity.pdbx_description
1 polymer ?
#
loop_
_entity_poly.entity_id
_entity_poly.type
_entity_poly.pdbx_seq_one_letter_code
_entity_poly.pdbx_strand_id
1 'polypeptide(L)'
;VEVAAGLEGLWKEGLLQQVHDIIPGSSITWVYEDSEAAHAQVAARLEELIEEALARIAPAAASIANAGSTTRCEVVASATGFAPGGGQTQALHDGTVAAVVAVPPFGLAACAAVPLDDRVSVTERSFANGRLAVGWDFDGTITSIIAVREGRQLLPPGRTVDLELAPDHPVEYDAWDVEEWTRGLGGE
;
A
#
# COMPACT_ATOMS: atom_id res chain seq x y z
N VAL A 1 -25.28 -15.65 12.88
CA VAL A 1 -25.85 -16.26 11.66
C VAL A 1 -26.01 -15.22 10.56
N GLU A 2 -26.51 -14.03 10.86
CA GLU A 2 -26.77 -12.95 9.89
C GLU A 2 -25.49 -12.34 9.28
N VAL A 3 -24.46 -12.10 10.10
CA VAL A 3 -23.13 -11.61 9.65
C VAL A 3 -22.45 -12.59 8.71
N ALA A 4 -22.55 -13.90 8.98
CA ALA A 4 -21.93 -14.93 8.13
C ALA A 4 -22.57 -14.99 6.73
N ALA A 5 -23.90 -14.83 6.63
CA ALA A 5 -24.61 -14.82 5.36
C ALA A 5 -24.24 -13.57 4.53
N GLY A 6 -24.08 -12.40 5.18
CA GLY A 6 -23.61 -11.19 4.52
C GLY A 6 -22.20 -11.32 3.97
N LEU A 7 -21.27 -11.90 4.74
CA LEU A 7 -19.89 -12.15 4.32
C LEU A 7 -19.80 -13.10 3.12
N GLU A 8 -20.63 -14.14 3.05
CA GLU A 8 -20.62 -15.07 1.93
C GLU A 8 -20.99 -14.40 0.60
N GLY A 9 -21.95 -13.49 0.62
CA GLY A 9 -22.32 -12.70 -0.57
C GLY A 9 -21.17 -11.81 -1.04
N LEU A 10 -20.55 -11.07 -0.12
CA LEU A 10 -19.43 -10.20 -0.41
C LEU A 10 -18.20 -10.99 -0.91
N TRP A 11 -17.96 -12.16 -0.33
CA TRP A 11 -16.89 -13.05 -0.77
C TRP A 11 -17.10 -13.53 -2.20
N LYS A 12 -18.31 -13.93 -2.56
CA LYS A 12 -18.64 -14.36 -3.92
C LYS A 12 -18.48 -13.23 -4.94
N GLU A 13 -18.93 -12.03 -4.58
CA GLU A 13 -18.77 -10.84 -5.41
C GLU A 13 -17.28 -10.50 -5.61
N GLY A 14 -16.49 -10.48 -4.55
CA GLY A 14 -15.04 -10.26 -4.64
C GLY A 14 -14.31 -11.32 -5.44
N LEU A 15 -14.70 -12.60 -5.33
CA LEU A 15 -14.12 -13.68 -6.13
C LEU A 15 -14.49 -13.56 -7.63
N LEU A 16 -15.69 -13.09 -7.95
CA LEU A 16 -16.08 -12.86 -9.33
C LEU A 16 -15.15 -11.85 -10.02
N GLN A 17 -14.68 -10.85 -9.29
CA GLN A 17 -13.75 -9.86 -9.82
C GLN A 17 -12.30 -10.38 -9.99
N GLN A 18 -12.02 -11.62 -9.57
CA GLN A 18 -10.70 -12.25 -9.71
C GLN A 18 -10.60 -13.16 -10.95
N VAL A 19 -11.45 -12.96 -11.93
CA VAL A 19 -11.38 -13.66 -13.21
C VAL A 19 -10.07 -13.32 -13.93
N HIS A 20 -9.55 -14.30 -14.68
CA HIS A 20 -8.24 -14.24 -15.31
C HIS A 20 -8.05 -13.10 -16.33
N ASP A 21 -9.12 -12.49 -16.83
CA ASP A 21 -9.05 -11.32 -17.70
C ASP A 21 -9.23 -9.99 -16.96
N ILE A 22 -9.69 -10.01 -15.69
CA ILE A 22 -9.80 -8.81 -14.86
C ILE A 22 -8.48 -8.53 -14.13
N ILE A 23 -7.94 -9.54 -13.41
CA ILE A 23 -6.71 -9.39 -12.62
C ILE A 23 -5.51 -8.91 -13.45
N PRO A 24 -5.22 -9.48 -14.64
CA PRO A 24 -4.05 -9.09 -15.42
C PRO A 24 -4.18 -7.78 -16.19
N GLY A 25 -5.36 -7.16 -16.21
CA GLY A 25 -5.58 -5.94 -16.96
C GLY A 25 -5.92 -6.15 -18.44
N SER A 26 -6.37 -7.35 -18.82
CA SER A 26 -6.62 -7.74 -20.21
C SER A 26 -8.09 -7.77 -20.64
N SER A 27 -8.97 -7.15 -19.85
CA SER A 27 -10.38 -6.94 -20.20
C SER A 27 -10.62 -5.60 -20.90
N ILE A 28 -11.83 -5.45 -21.45
CA ILE A 28 -12.29 -4.19 -22.04
C ILE A 28 -12.72 -3.19 -20.95
N THR A 29 -12.76 -1.92 -21.28
CA THR A 29 -13.07 -0.80 -20.37
C THR A 29 -14.33 -1.03 -19.53
N TRP A 30 -15.42 -1.47 -20.12
CA TRP A 30 -16.69 -1.68 -19.40
C TRP A 30 -16.57 -2.69 -18.27
N VAL A 31 -15.78 -3.74 -18.47
CA VAL A 31 -15.55 -4.75 -17.43
C VAL A 31 -14.82 -4.13 -16.24
N TYR A 32 -13.89 -3.19 -16.48
CA TYR A 32 -13.21 -2.47 -15.40
C TYR A 32 -14.14 -1.49 -14.70
N GLU A 33 -14.96 -0.74 -15.42
CA GLU A 33 -15.96 0.14 -14.82
C GLU A 33 -16.90 -0.63 -13.88
N ASP A 34 -17.42 -1.78 -14.32
CA ASP A 34 -18.26 -2.66 -13.50
C ASP A 34 -17.49 -3.25 -12.31
N SER A 35 -16.24 -3.67 -12.52
CA SER A 35 -15.38 -4.25 -11.49
C SER A 35 -15.01 -3.22 -10.42
N GLU A 36 -14.67 -2.00 -10.79
CA GLU A 36 -14.39 -0.90 -9.87
C GLU A 36 -15.62 -0.57 -9.01
N ALA A 37 -16.80 -0.51 -9.64
CA ALA A 37 -18.06 -0.28 -8.93
C ALA A 37 -18.37 -1.42 -7.94
N ALA A 38 -18.16 -2.68 -8.35
CA ALA A 38 -18.35 -3.85 -7.49
C ALA A 38 -17.37 -3.84 -6.31
N HIS A 39 -16.08 -3.57 -6.56
CA HIS A 39 -15.08 -3.46 -5.50
C HIS A 39 -15.41 -2.34 -4.50
N ALA A 40 -15.83 -1.17 -4.97
CA ALA A 40 -16.23 -0.07 -4.11
C ALA A 40 -17.40 -0.45 -3.18
N GLN A 41 -18.41 -1.16 -3.71
CA GLN A 41 -19.55 -1.63 -2.91
C GLN A 41 -19.14 -2.70 -1.88
N VAL A 42 -18.31 -3.67 -2.30
CA VAL A 42 -17.79 -4.71 -1.40
C VAL A 42 -16.96 -4.08 -0.29
N ALA A 43 -16.06 -3.17 -0.63
CA ALA A 43 -15.22 -2.47 0.35
C ALA A 43 -16.06 -1.69 1.37
N ALA A 44 -17.01 -0.87 0.91
CA ALA A 44 -17.88 -0.11 1.80
C ALA A 44 -18.65 -1.02 2.78
N ARG A 45 -19.19 -2.13 2.30
CA ARG A 45 -19.92 -3.06 3.17
C ARG A 45 -19.02 -3.82 4.14
N LEU A 46 -17.80 -4.14 3.73
CA LEU A 46 -16.81 -4.76 4.62
C LEU A 46 -16.38 -3.79 5.73
N GLU A 47 -16.16 -2.51 5.41
CA GLU A 47 -15.84 -1.49 6.42
C GLU A 47 -16.95 -1.35 7.45
N GLU A 48 -18.24 -1.30 7.04
CA GLU A 48 -19.36 -1.29 7.97
C GLU A 48 -19.34 -2.50 8.92
N LEU A 49 -19.09 -3.70 8.38
CA LEU A 49 -19.03 -4.92 9.20
C LEU A 49 -17.83 -4.92 10.15
N ILE A 50 -16.70 -4.37 9.73
CA ILE A 50 -15.51 -4.20 10.57
C ILE A 50 -15.81 -3.22 11.70
N GLU A 51 -16.42 -2.07 11.41
CA GLU A 51 -16.80 -1.09 12.41
C GLU A 51 -17.77 -1.67 13.44
N GLU A 52 -18.81 -2.40 12.98
CA GLU A 52 -19.75 -3.09 13.88
C GLU A 52 -19.05 -4.12 14.78
N ALA A 53 -18.10 -4.89 14.22
CA ALA A 53 -17.35 -5.88 14.98
C ALA A 53 -16.42 -5.22 16.00
N LEU A 54 -15.69 -4.18 15.61
CA LEU A 54 -14.80 -3.42 16.47
C LEU A 54 -15.54 -2.74 17.60
N ALA A 55 -16.72 -2.16 17.34
CA ALA A 55 -17.56 -1.55 18.37
C ALA A 55 -17.97 -2.53 19.48
N ARG A 56 -18.05 -3.84 19.17
CA ARG A 56 -18.40 -4.88 20.15
C ARG A 56 -17.20 -5.36 20.98
N ILE A 57 -15.98 -5.33 20.43
CA ILE A 57 -14.78 -5.93 21.06
C ILE A 57 -13.78 -4.89 21.58
N ALA A 58 -13.84 -3.66 21.07
CA ALA A 58 -12.93 -2.58 21.46
C ALA A 58 -13.64 -1.58 22.39
N PRO A 59 -13.47 -1.68 23.71
CA PRO A 59 -14.19 -0.83 24.67
C PRO A 59 -13.70 0.63 24.70
N ALA A 60 -12.65 0.98 23.99
CA ALA A 60 -12.08 2.32 23.96
C ALA A 60 -11.84 2.79 22.54
N ALA A 61 -12.19 4.04 22.27
CA ALA A 61 -12.07 4.72 20.97
C ALA A 61 -10.61 4.84 20.42
N ALA A 62 -9.63 4.30 21.10
CA ALA A 62 -8.21 4.36 20.74
C ALA A 62 -7.56 2.98 20.67
N SER A 63 -8.25 2.00 20.11
CA SER A 63 -7.71 0.63 19.96
C SER A 63 -7.52 0.29 18.49
N ILE A 64 -6.46 -0.47 18.21
CA ILE A 64 -6.17 -1.04 16.89
C ILE A 64 -6.30 -2.55 16.99
N ALA A 65 -6.96 -3.16 16.01
CA ALA A 65 -7.17 -4.59 15.94
C ALA A 65 -6.23 -5.24 14.92
N ASN A 66 -5.79 -6.44 15.22
CA ASN A 66 -5.07 -7.32 14.31
C ASN A 66 -5.82 -8.64 14.17
N ALA A 67 -6.43 -8.89 13.02
CA ALA A 67 -7.10 -10.14 12.71
C ALA A 67 -6.14 -11.22 12.20
N GLY A 68 -4.86 -10.91 11.99
CA GLY A 68 -3.84 -11.84 11.50
C GLY A 68 -3.28 -12.74 12.61
N SER A 69 -2.67 -13.85 12.21
CA SER A 69 -2.08 -14.87 13.10
C SER A 69 -0.65 -14.51 13.57
N THR A 70 -0.09 -13.39 13.13
CA THR A 70 1.25 -12.94 13.52
C THR A 70 1.17 -11.53 14.13
N THR A 71 2.12 -11.19 14.99
CA THR A 71 2.27 -9.80 15.44
C THR A 71 2.50 -8.88 14.25
N ARG A 72 1.73 -7.81 14.14
CA ARG A 72 1.90 -6.76 13.14
C ARG A 72 2.56 -5.54 13.76
N CYS A 73 3.54 -5.00 13.05
CA CYS A 73 4.22 -3.77 13.40
C CYS A 73 4.17 -2.88 12.15
N GLU A 74 3.23 -1.94 12.10
CA GLU A 74 2.88 -1.20 10.88
C GLU A 74 2.71 0.28 11.14
N VAL A 75 2.81 1.05 10.07
CA VAL A 75 2.48 2.47 10.09
C VAL A 75 0.97 2.63 10.06
N VAL A 76 0.44 3.37 11.01
CA VAL A 76 -0.98 3.73 11.12
C VAL A 76 -1.09 5.24 11.10
N ALA A 77 -2.05 5.78 10.35
CA ALA A 77 -2.43 7.19 10.39
C ALA A 77 -3.69 7.36 11.27
N SER A 78 -3.71 8.40 12.09
CA SER A 78 -4.81 8.71 12.99
C SER A 78 -5.14 10.20 12.96
N ALA A 79 -6.43 10.53 12.84
CA ALA A 79 -6.90 11.91 12.94
C ALA A 79 -6.87 12.44 14.40
N THR A 80 -6.93 11.54 15.38
CA THR A 80 -6.96 11.89 16.83
C THR A 80 -5.58 11.79 17.49
N GLY A 81 -4.54 11.38 16.73
CA GLY A 81 -3.19 11.17 17.24
C GLY A 81 -3.02 9.83 17.97
N PHE A 82 -1.95 9.73 18.74
CA PHE A 82 -1.52 8.51 19.43
C PHE A 82 -1.36 8.76 20.93
N ALA A 83 -1.65 7.73 21.72
CA ALA A 83 -1.32 7.71 23.12
C ALA A 83 0.22 7.69 23.32
N PRO A 84 0.74 8.19 24.44
CA PRO A 84 2.16 8.09 24.76
C PRO A 84 2.62 6.64 24.77
N GLY A 85 3.59 6.29 23.94
CA GLY A 85 4.14 4.92 23.80
C GLY A 85 5.65 4.89 23.59
N GLY A 86 6.32 6.04 23.69
CA GLY A 86 7.77 6.16 23.51
C GLY A 86 8.26 6.13 22.06
N GLY A 87 7.38 5.86 21.10
CA GLY A 87 7.66 5.94 19.67
C GLY A 87 7.59 7.36 19.13
N GLN A 88 8.03 7.54 17.88
CA GLN A 88 7.92 8.80 17.17
C GLN A 88 6.61 8.88 16.38
N THR A 89 6.13 10.09 16.24
CA THR A 89 4.98 10.43 15.40
C THR A 89 5.41 11.41 14.31
N GLN A 90 4.73 11.38 13.17
CA GLN A 90 4.94 12.28 12.04
C GLN A 90 3.61 12.88 11.62
N ALA A 91 3.53 14.21 11.58
CA ALA A 91 2.39 14.89 10.99
C ALA A 91 2.41 14.71 9.47
N LEU A 92 1.26 14.38 8.87
CA LEU A 92 1.07 14.24 7.44
C LEU A 92 0.40 15.51 6.87
N HIS A 93 0.47 15.66 5.55
CA HIS A 93 -0.04 16.85 4.84
C HIS A 93 -1.57 16.98 4.88
N ASP A 94 -2.28 15.89 5.12
CA ASP A 94 -3.75 15.84 5.27
C ASP A 94 -4.25 16.17 6.69
N GLY A 95 -3.33 16.51 7.61
CA GLY A 95 -3.61 16.83 8.99
C GLY A 95 -3.69 15.61 9.91
N THR A 96 -3.53 14.41 9.41
CA THR A 96 -3.40 13.21 10.23
C THR A 96 -2.00 13.07 10.83
N VAL A 97 -1.86 12.19 11.79
CA VAL A 97 -0.57 11.86 12.42
C VAL A 97 -0.28 10.38 12.17
N ALA A 98 0.90 10.08 11.65
CA ALA A 98 1.36 8.71 11.45
C ALA A 98 2.29 8.27 12.57
N ALA A 99 2.21 6.98 12.95
CA ALA A 99 3.14 6.32 13.86
C ALA A 99 3.23 4.83 13.56
N VAL A 100 4.32 4.20 14.00
CA VAL A 100 4.40 2.74 13.99
C VAL A 100 3.73 2.19 15.25
N VAL A 101 2.84 1.22 15.08
CA VAL A 101 2.10 0.56 16.14
C VAL A 101 2.32 -0.94 16.08
N ALA A 102 2.50 -1.58 17.23
CA ALA A 102 2.61 -3.03 17.33
C ALA A 102 1.34 -3.62 17.92
N VAL A 103 0.75 -4.62 17.22
CA VAL A 103 -0.49 -5.27 17.64
C VAL A 103 -0.28 -6.79 17.65
N PRO A 104 -0.61 -7.48 18.77
CA PRO A 104 -0.44 -8.92 18.88
C PRO A 104 -1.36 -9.70 17.94
N PRO A 105 -1.07 -10.99 17.67
CA PRO A 105 -1.93 -11.83 16.84
C PRO A 105 -3.35 -11.94 17.44
N PHE A 106 -4.36 -11.89 16.55
CA PHE A 106 -5.78 -11.99 16.94
C PHE A 106 -6.14 -11.11 18.14
N GLY A 107 -5.54 -9.91 18.21
CA GLY A 107 -5.60 -9.10 19.41
C GLY A 107 -5.90 -7.63 19.15
N LEU A 108 -6.02 -6.92 20.25
CA LEU A 108 -6.19 -5.49 20.32
C LEU A 108 -4.98 -4.85 21.03
N ALA A 109 -4.59 -3.68 20.60
CA ALA A 109 -3.61 -2.85 21.29
C ALA A 109 -4.12 -1.40 21.36
N ALA A 110 -3.62 -0.66 22.35
CA ALA A 110 -3.82 0.79 22.38
C ALA A 110 -3.16 1.42 21.14
N CYS A 111 -3.77 2.48 20.63
CA CYS A 111 -3.20 3.29 19.55
C CYS A 111 -2.01 4.11 20.11
N ALA A 112 -0.89 3.43 20.35
CA ALA A 112 0.31 4.01 20.95
C ALA A 112 1.53 3.76 20.03
N ALA A 113 2.30 4.83 19.79
CA ALA A 113 3.50 4.75 18.98
C ALA A 113 4.59 3.91 19.67
N VAL A 114 5.18 2.95 18.94
CA VAL A 114 6.30 2.14 19.42
C VAL A 114 7.64 2.67 18.89
N PRO A 115 8.75 2.51 19.62
CA PRO A 115 10.08 2.87 19.14
C PRO A 115 10.46 2.08 17.89
N LEU A 116 11.19 2.74 17.00
CA LEU A 116 11.81 2.11 15.81
C LEU A 116 13.32 2.02 16.04
N ASP A 117 13.86 0.82 15.89
CA ASP A 117 15.30 0.58 15.98
C ASP A 117 16.05 1.03 14.73
N ASP A 118 15.38 1.00 13.58
CA ASP A 118 15.95 1.28 12.25
C ASP A 118 15.21 2.46 11.60
N ARG A 119 15.62 3.67 11.96
CA ARG A 119 15.02 4.91 11.47
C ARG A 119 15.47 5.25 10.06
N VAL A 120 14.56 5.77 9.27
CA VAL A 120 14.90 6.35 7.97
C VAL A 120 15.44 7.77 8.20
N SER A 121 16.65 8.02 7.71
CA SER A 121 17.18 9.37 7.54
C SER A 121 16.85 9.86 6.13
N VAL A 122 16.40 11.10 6.03
CA VAL A 122 16.01 11.71 4.75
C VAL A 122 16.83 12.96 4.53
N THR A 123 17.35 13.12 3.31
CA THR A 123 17.97 14.35 2.82
C THR A 123 17.20 14.86 1.62
N GLU A 124 17.67 15.91 0.98
CA GLU A 124 17.07 16.45 -0.25
C GLU A 124 17.06 15.43 -1.40
N ARG A 125 18.07 14.55 -1.46
CA ARG A 125 18.28 13.62 -2.58
C ARG A 125 18.59 12.19 -2.17
N SER A 126 18.27 11.84 -0.95
CA SER A 126 18.45 10.46 -0.50
C SER A 126 17.54 10.13 0.68
N PHE A 127 17.27 8.86 0.84
CA PHE A 127 16.84 8.30 2.11
C PHE A 127 17.64 7.04 2.42
N ALA A 128 17.86 6.79 3.69
CA ALA A 128 18.63 5.64 4.14
C ALA A 128 18.16 5.14 5.50
N ASN A 129 18.29 3.84 5.71
CA ASN A 129 18.22 3.18 7.01
C ASN A 129 19.33 2.14 7.13
N GLY A 130 19.32 1.31 8.14
CA GLY A 130 20.32 0.26 8.34
C GLY A 130 20.27 -0.88 7.31
N ARG A 131 19.34 -0.85 6.35
CA ARG A 131 19.16 -1.90 5.33
C ARG A 131 19.42 -1.39 3.92
N LEU A 132 18.83 -0.25 3.58
CA LEU A 132 18.91 0.35 2.26
C LEU A 132 19.30 1.82 2.33
N ALA A 133 20.09 2.26 1.34
CA ALA A 133 20.30 3.66 1.04
C ALA A 133 19.95 3.90 -0.42
N VAL A 134 19.04 4.83 -0.69
CA VAL A 134 18.57 5.19 -2.03
C VAL A 134 18.90 6.64 -2.29
N GLY A 135 19.49 6.91 -3.45
CA GLY A 135 19.82 8.24 -3.91
C GLY A 135 19.24 8.52 -5.28
N TRP A 136 18.84 9.76 -5.50
CA TRP A 136 18.31 10.25 -6.78
C TRP A 136 18.94 11.59 -7.13
N ASP A 137 18.88 11.97 -8.40
CA ASP A 137 19.35 13.25 -8.87
C ASP A 137 18.24 14.34 -8.84
N PHE A 138 18.49 15.48 -9.49
CA PHE A 138 17.62 16.65 -9.37
C PHE A 138 16.28 16.51 -10.09
N ASP A 139 16.15 15.59 -11.04
CA ASP A 139 14.93 15.28 -11.79
C ASP A 139 14.14 14.10 -11.19
N GLY A 140 14.67 13.49 -10.12
CA GLY A 140 14.02 12.38 -9.42
C GLY A 140 14.46 11.00 -9.90
N THR A 141 15.32 10.91 -10.91
CA THR A 141 15.89 9.65 -11.40
C THR A 141 16.69 8.97 -10.29
N ILE A 142 16.36 7.71 -9.94
CA ILE A 142 17.10 6.95 -8.94
C ILE A 142 18.43 6.49 -9.54
N THR A 143 19.52 6.99 -8.99
CA THR A 143 20.89 6.75 -9.46
C THR A 143 21.68 5.76 -8.59
N SER A 144 21.19 5.49 -7.38
CA SER A 144 21.86 4.59 -6.44
C SER A 144 20.88 3.86 -5.55
N ILE A 145 21.05 2.54 -5.40
CA ILE A 145 20.37 1.71 -4.40
C ILE A 145 21.43 0.81 -3.78
N ILE A 146 21.74 1.03 -2.51
CA ILE A 146 22.80 0.29 -1.79
C ILE A 146 22.15 -0.61 -0.72
N ALA A 147 22.45 -1.89 -0.75
CA ALA A 147 22.23 -2.81 0.36
C ALA A 147 23.29 -2.51 1.43
N VAL A 148 22.90 -1.80 2.49
CA VAL A 148 23.84 -1.20 3.46
C VAL A 148 24.65 -2.25 4.20
N ARG A 149 24.01 -3.35 4.62
CA ARG A 149 24.68 -4.43 5.39
C ARG A 149 25.77 -5.12 4.59
N GLU A 150 25.55 -5.29 3.30
CA GLU A 150 26.48 -5.95 2.36
C GLU A 150 27.44 -4.96 1.69
N GLY A 151 27.21 -3.66 1.84
CA GLY A 151 27.96 -2.61 1.16
C GLY A 151 27.84 -2.68 -0.36
N ARG A 152 26.77 -3.28 -0.90
CA ARG A 152 26.61 -3.62 -2.31
C ARG A 152 25.66 -2.68 -3.03
N GLN A 153 26.14 -2.08 -4.13
CA GLN A 153 25.28 -1.37 -5.08
C GLN A 153 24.39 -2.37 -5.82
N LEU A 154 23.08 -2.12 -5.81
CA LEU A 154 22.08 -2.99 -6.45
C LEU A 154 21.83 -2.62 -7.91
N LEU A 155 22.02 -1.36 -8.28
CA LEU A 155 21.94 -0.97 -9.68
C LEU A 155 23.25 -1.31 -10.41
N PRO A 156 23.17 -1.90 -11.61
CA PRO A 156 24.35 -2.10 -12.45
C PRO A 156 25.04 -0.77 -12.78
N PRO A 157 26.35 -0.74 -13.04
CA PRO A 157 27.08 0.46 -13.40
C PRO A 157 26.42 1.19 -14.60
N GLY A 158 26.20 2.49 -14.46
CA GLY A 158 25.59 3.33 -15.49
C GLY A 158 24.09 3.09 -15.73
N ARG A 159 23.43 2.33 -14.84
CA ARG A 159 21.97 2.15 -14.87
C ARG A 159 21.30 3.00 -13.81
N THR A 160 20.11 3.48 -14.17
CA THR A 160 19.21 4.27 -13.33
C THR A 160 17.84 3.59 -13.29
N VAL A 161 16.98 4.03 -12.37
CA VAL A 161 15.57 3.71 -12.38
C VAL A 161 14.80 5.01 -12.54
N ASP A 162 13.96 5.05 -13.55
CA ASP A 162 13.16 6.20 -13.91
C ASP A 162 11.73 5.78 -14.21
N LEU A 163 10.82 6.77 -14.25
CA LEU A 163 9.46 6.59 -14.71
C LEU A 163 9.36 7.15 -16.12
N GLU A 164 8.99 6.29 -17.05
CA GLU A 164 8.78 6.66 -18.44
C GLU A 164 7.28 6.60 -18.76
N LEU A 165 6.76 7.69 -19.31
CA LEU A 165 5.39 7.76 -19.83
C LEU A 165 5.47 7.80 -21.35
N ALA A 166 4.86 6.82 -22.00
CA ALA A 166 4.76 6.77 -23.45
C ALA A 166 3.29 6.69 -23.88
N PRO A 167 2.90 7.34 -25.01
CA PRO A 167 1.59 7.13 -25.57
C PRO A 167 1.49 5.70 -26.09
N ASP A 168 0.38 5.03 -25.79
CA ASP A 168 0.06 3.71 -26.29
C ASP A 168 -1.00 3.84 -27.40
N HIS A 169 -0.63 3.41 -28.62
CA HIS A 169 -1.50 3.42 -29.80
C HIS A 169 -1.53 2.02 -30.40
N PRO A 170 -2.27 1.08 -29.77
CA PRO A 170 -2.33 -0.29 -30.26
C PRO A 170 -2.99 -0.37 -31.64
N VAL A 171 -2.47 -1.26 -32.49
CA VAL A 171 -3.04 -1.56 -33.79
C VAL A 171 -4.15 -2.61 -33.67
N GLU A 172 -3.89 -3.65 -32.87
CA GLU A 172 -4.79 -4.72 -32.52
C GLU A 172 -4.58 -5.12 -31.05
N TYR A 173 -5.58 -5.74 -30.44
CA TYR A 173 -5.49 -6.29 -29.08
C TYR A 173 -5.07 -5.28 -28.01
N ASP A 174 -5.71 -4.14 -27.99
CA ASP A 174 -5.40 -2.98 -27.13
C ASP A 174 -5.28 -3.29 -25.63
N ALA A 175 -5.90 -4.35 -25.15
CA ALA A 175 -5.78 -4.81 -23.77
C ALA A 175 -4.74 -5.93 -23.55
N TRP A 176 -4.09 -6.41 -24.62
CA TRP A 176 -3.24 -7.60 -24.57
C TRP A 176 -1.82 -7.37 -25.03
N ASP A 177 -1.58 -6.37 -25.83
CA ASP A 177 -0.28 -6.14 -26.45
C ASP A 177 0.13 -4.67 -26.34
N VAL A 178 1.44 -4.46 -26.18
CA VAL A 178 2.09 -3.14 -26.26
C VAL A 178 3.07 -3.21 -27.41
N GLU A 179 2.75 -2.50 -28.47
CA GLU A 179 3.56 -2.46 -29.68
C GLU A 179 5.01 -2.00 -29.36
N GLU A 180 6.00 -2.72 -29.89
CA GLU A 180 7.40 -2.41 -29.60
C GLU A 180 7.80 -1.00 -30.06
N TRP A 181 7.19 -0.48 -31.12
CA TRP A 181 7.45 0.88 -31.62
C TRP A 181 6.99 1.99 -30.66
N THR A 182 5.99 1.73 -29.78
CA THR A 182 5.53 2.70 -28.79
C THR A 182 6.62 3.03 -27.77
N ARG A 183 7.51 2.07 -27.49
CA ARG A 183 8.66 2.27 -26.60
C ARG A 183 9.67 3.29 -27.11
N GLY A 184 9.68 3.56 -28.41
CA GLY A 184 10.52 4.58 -29.03
C GLY A 184 9.91 5.99 -29.02
N LEU A 185 8.64 6.13 -28.61
CA LEU A 185 7.93 7.40 -28.54
C LEU A 185 7.97 8.01 -27.13
N GLY A 186 8.50 7.30 -26.16
CA GLY A 186 8.65 7.75 -24.79
C GLY A 186 9.82 8.71 -24.64
N GLY A 187 9.58 9.81 -23.96
CA GLY A 187 10.61 10.72 -23.50
C GLY A 187 10.45 12.17 -23.96
N GLU A 188 9.54 12.90 -23.37
CA GLU A 188 9.74 14.28 -22.96
C GLU A 188 9.45 14.39 -21.46
#